data_d18ddcc1163c11272e0d14a1e8a43247
#
_entry.id   d18ddcc1163c11272e0d14a1e8a43247
#
_cell.length_a   1.000
_cell.length_b   1.000
_cell.length_c   1.000
_cell.angle_alpha   90.00
_cell.angle_beta   90.00
_cell.angle_gamma   90.00
#
_symmetry.space_group_name_H-M   'P 1'
#
loop_
_entity.id
_entity.type
_entity.pdbx_description
1 polymer ?
#
loop_
_entity_poly.entity_id
_entity_poly.type
_entity_poly.pdbx_seq_one_letter_code
_entity_poly.pdbx_strand_id
1 'polypeptide(L)'
;MKPADIKLEGSKAYKRKDYVTAAKLFFMAARHFPDDATLFSNRSLCWLKLGEGDRALMDAQVCRMKHPGWAKAYYLQGAAQMLLKDHEKACDAFLDGLKLDPSNIEIDRALWEAVDCMKASHAAKQLSAVSLAQ
;
A
#
# COMPACT_ATOMS: atom_id res chain seq x y z
N MET A 1 -23.34 -6.61 -17.67
CA MET A 1 -23.09 -6.71 -16.23
C MET A 1 -23.34 -5.37 -15.57
N LYS A 2 -24.11 -5.33 -14.49
CA LYS A 2 -24.37 -4.09 -13.75
C LYS A 2 -23.11 -3.64 -13.03
N PRO A 3 -22.88 -2.32 -12.84
CA PRO A 3 -21.68 -1.83 -12.13
C PRO A 3 -21.47 -2.44 -10.75
N ALA A 4 -22.54 -2.67 -9.98
CA ALA A 4 -22.44 -3.32 -8.66
C ALA A 4 -21.97 -4.77 -8.77
N ASP A 5 -22.33 -5.47 -9.84
CA ASP A 5 -21.90 -6.84 -10.10
C ASP A 5 -20.40 -6.90 -10.46
N ILE A 6 -19.87 -5.89 -11.15
CA ILE A 6 -18.44 -5.79 -11.45
C ILE A 6 -17.63 -5.74 -10.15
N LYS A 7 -18.08 -4.91 -9.19
CA LYS A 7 -17.46 -4.80 -7.88
C LYS A 7 -17.45 -6.15 -7.14
N LEU A 8 -18.58 -6.85 -7.15
CA LEU A 8 -18.70 -8.16 -6.53
C LEU A 8 -17.78 -9.19 -7.19
N GLU A 9 -17.74 -9.21 -8.51
CA GLU A 9 -16.85 -10.11 -9.26
C GLU A 9 -15.39 -9.83 -8.97
N GLY A 10 -15.02 -8.56 -8.79
CA GLY A 10 -13.68 -8.17 -8.36
C GLY A 10 -13.33 -8.78 -7.01
N SER A 11 -14.24 -8.71 -6.05
CA SER A 11 -14.05 -9.30 -4.71
C SER A 11 -13.92 -10.83 -4.78
N LYS A 12 -14.71 -11.48 -5.62
CA LYS A 12 -14.60 -12.93 -5.84
C LYS A 12 -13.26 -13.32 -6.45
N ALA A 13 -12.79 -12.56 -7.45
CA ALA A 13 -11.48 -12.79 -8.06
C ALA A 13 -10.35 -12.63 -7.03
N TYR A 14 -10.44 -11.61 -6.17
CA TYR A 14 -9.47 -11.41 -5.10
C TYR A 14 -9.42 -12.63 -4.15
N LYS A 15 -10.58 -13.14 -3.77
CA LYS A 15 -10.65 -14.32 -2.88
C LYS A 15 -10.04 -15.57 -3.53
N ARG A 16 -10.16 -15.70 -4.85
CA ARG A 16 -9.52 -16.79 -5.59
C ARG A 16 -8.02 -16.57 -5.81
N LYS A 17 -7.48 -15.46 -5.33
CA LYS A 17 -6.09 -15.04 -5.54
C LYS A 17 -5.76 -14.73 -7.02
N ASP A 18 -6.80 -14.44 -7.80
CA ASP A 18 -6.65 -13.96 -9.17
C ASP A 18 -6.56 -12.42 -9.15
N TYR A 19 -5.40 -11.93 -8.74
CA TYR A 19 -5.20 -10.50 -8.47
C TYR A 19 -5.20 -9.65 -9.72
N VAL A 20 -4.76 -10.18 -10.85
CA VAL A 20 -4.77 -9.47 -12.13
C VAL A 20 -6.21 -9.19 -12.56
N THR A 21 -7.06 -10.22 -12.55
CA THR A 21 -8.48 -10.07 -12.89
C THR A 21 -9.18 -9.15 -11.89
N ALA A 22 -8.90 -9.33 -10.60
CA ALA A 22 -9.47 -8.49 -9.56
C ALA A 22 -9.13 -7.01 -9.79
N ALA A 23 -7.87 -6.69 -10.08
CA ALA A 23 -7.42 -5.32 -10.32
C ALA A 23 -8.15 -4.70 -11.52
N LYS A 24 -8.32 -5.46 -12.61
CA LYS A 24 -9.06 -5.00 -13.79
C LYS A 24 -10.52 -4.72 -13.48
N LEU A 25 -11.17 -5.61 -12.70
CA LEU A 25 -12.57 -5.44 -12.32
C LEU A 25 -12.77 -4.25 -11.38
N PHE A 26 -11.88 -4.04 -10.42
CA PHE A 26 -11.94 -2.86 -9.55
C PHE A 26 -11.71 -1.56 -10.33
N PHE A 27 -10.83 -1.58 -11.33
CA PHE A 27 -10.64 -0.44 -12.22
C PHE A 27 -11.93 -0.12 -12.99
N MET A 28 -12.57 -1.14 -13.56
CA MET A 28 -13.83 -0.97 -14.29
C MET A 28 -14.93 -0.43 -13.38
N ALA A 29 -15.04 -0.96 -12.16
CA ALA A 29 -16.02 -0.49 -11.17
C ALA A 29 -15.75 0.97 -10.77
N ALA A 30 -14.50 1.38 -10.62
CA ALA A 30 -14.12 2.74 -10.24
C ALA A 30 -14.53 3.77 -11.30
N ARG A 31 -14.66 3.38 -12.55
CA ARG A 31 -15.17 4.26 -13.62
C ARG A 31 -16.65 4.62 -13.42
N HIS A 32 -17.41 3.76 -12.75
CA HIS A 32 -18.82 3.98 -12.41
C HIS A 32 -19.01 4.60 -11.04
N PHE A 33 -18.07 4.35 -10.12
CA PHE A 33 -18.11 4.83 -8.74
C PHE A 33 -16.81 5.55 -8.39
N PRO A 34 -16.52 6.72 -9.02
CA PRO A 34 -15.22 7.38 -8.87
C PRO A 34 -14.92 7.90 -7.46
N ASP A 35 -15.95 8.06 -6.63
CA ASP A 35 -15.80 8.54 -5.26
C ASP A 35 -15.70 7.41 -4.24
N ASP A 36 -15.78 6.15 -4.67
CA ASP A 36 -15.68 4.99 -3.79
C ASP A 36 -14.20 4.64 -3.57
N ALA A 37 -13.62 5.18 -2.50
CA ALA A 37 -12.21 4.93 -2.17
C ALA A 37 -11.91 3.46 -1.90
N THR A 38 -12.91 2.65 -1.51
CA THR A 38 -12.75 1.22 -1.29
C THR A 38 -12.27 0.49 -2.54
N LEU A 39 -12.72 0.93 -3.72
CA LEU A 39 -12.29 0.32 -4.98
C LEU A 39 -10.80 0.57 -5.24
N PHE A 40 -10.31 1.77 -4.92
CA PHE A 40 -8.89 2.09 -5.04
C PHE A 40 -8.07 1.34 -4.01
N SER A 41 -8.56 1.18 -2.78
CA SER A 41 -7.87 0.40 -1.75
C SER A 41 -7.78 -1.07 -2.14
N ASN A 42 -8.86 -1.64 -2.69
CA ASN A 42 -8.88 -3.02 -3.14
C ASN A 42 -7.91 -3.24 -4.30
N ARG A 43 -7.83 -2.29 -5.24
CA ARG A 43 -6.88 -2.38 -6.35
C ARG A 43 -5.45 -2.22 -5.85
N SER A 44 -5.20 -1.33 -4.90
CA SER A 44 -3.88 -1.20 -4.26
C SER A 44 -3.44 -2.54 -3.63
N LEU A 45 -4.35 -3.22 -2.92
CA LEU A 45 -4.07 -4.54 -2.36
C LEU A 45 -3.71 -5.56 -3.44
N CYS A 46 -4.41 -5.54 -4.57
CA CYS A 46 -4.07 -6.41 -5.70
C CYS A 46 -2.64 -6.15 -6.20
N TRP A 47 -2.28 -4.88 -6.37
CA TRP A 47 -0.93 -4.51 -6.82
C TRP A 47 0.13 -4.92 -5.80
N LEU A 48 -0.15 -4.79 -4.50
CA LEU A 48 0.76 -5.25 -3.45
C LEU A 48 1.00 -6.76 -3.55
N LYS A 49 -0.06 -7.54 -3.76
CA LYS A 49 0.05 -9.00 -3.94
C LYS A 49 0.85 -9.37 -5.19
N LEU A 50 0.79 -8.54 -6.22
CA LEU A 50 1.51 -8.76 -7.48
C LEU A 50 2.94 -8.19 -7.47
N GLY A 51 3.35 -7.53 -6.37
CA GLY A 51 4.66 -6.90 -6.27
C GLY A 51 4.82 -5.63 -7.09
N GLU A 52 3.70 -5.00 -7.49
CA GLU A 52 3.66 -3.78 -8.30
C GLU A 52 3.59 -2.54 -7.40
N GLY A 53 4.75 -2.18 -6.82
CA GLY A 53 4.83 -1.09 -5.83
C GLY A 53 4.36 0.26 -6.34
N ASP A 54 4.74 0.65 -7.56
CA ASP A 54 4.37 1.95 -8.13
C ASP A 54 2.85 2.06 -8.31
N ARG A 55 2.21 1.03 -8.83
CA ARG A 55 0.77 1.00 -9.04
C ARG A 55 0.01 0.98 -7.71
N ALA A 56 0.51 0.20 -6.76
CA ALA A 56 -0.06 0.16 -5.41
C ALA A 56 0.00 1.53 -4.75
N LEU A 57 1.12 2.24 -4.89
CA LEU A 57 1.31 3.57 -4.33
C LEU A 57 0.34 4.59 -4.92
N MET A 58 0.14 4.57 -6.25
CA MET A 58 -0.80 5.48 -6.90
C MET A 58 -2.22 5.33 -6.35
N ASP A 59 -2.69 4.10 -6.21
CA ASP A 59 -4.03 3.84 -5.68
C ASP A 59 -4.14 4.18 -4.20
N ALA A 60 -3.10 3.94 -3.42
CA ALA A 60 -3.06 4.32 -2.01
C ALA A 60 -3.12 5.85 -1.84
N GLN A 61 -2.42 6.59 -2.69
CA GLN A 61 -2.45 8.05 -2.67
C GLN A 61 -3.84 8.59 -3.01
N VAL A 62 -4.55 7.97 -3.95
CA VAL A 62 -5.94 8.33 -4.24
C VAL A 62 -6.82 8.11 -3.01
N CYS A 63 -6.65 7.00 -2.29
CA CYS A 63 -7.38 6.73 -1.05
C CYS A 63 -7.12 7.80 -0.01
N ARG A 64 -5.86 8.18 0.17
CA ARG A 64 -5.47 9.22 1.13
C ARG A 64 -6.07 10.57 0.77
N MET A 65 -6.09 10.93 -0.51
CA MET A 65 -6.70 12.17 -0.98
C MET A 65 -8.20 12.20 -0.72
N LYS A 66 -8.90 11.09 -1.00
CA LYS A 66 -10.35 11.02 -0.85
C LYS A 66 -10.79 10.93 0.61
N HIS A 67 -10.02 10.23 1.43
CA HIS A 67 -10.31 10.00 2.85
C HIS A 67 -9.05 10.18 3.70
N PRO A 68 -8.62 11.43 3.96
CA PRO A 68 -7.38 11.69 4.71
C PRO A 68 -7.41 11.22 6.17
N GLY A 69 -8.60 10.92 6.71
CA GLY A 69 -8.76 10.35 8.05
C GLY A 69 -8.79 8.82 8.10
N TRP A 70 -8.55 8.14 6.98
CA TRP A 70 -8.64 6.69 6.91
C TRP A 70 -7.27 6.04 7.06
N ALA A 71 -7.03 5.44 8.24
CA ALA A 71 -5.73 4.85 8.58
C ALA A 71 -5.26 3.81 7.56
N LYS A 72 -6.18 3.03 6.98
CA LYS A 72 -5.86 2.01 5.97
C LYS A 72 -5.18 2.60 4.74
N ALA A 73 -5.54 3.83 4.33
CA ALA A 73 -4.91 4.49 3.18
C ALA A 73 -3.40 4.70 3.44
N TYR A 74 -3.05 5.07 4.65
CA TYR A 74 -1.65 5.26 5.06
C TYR A 74 -0.90 3.94 5.16
N TYR A 75 -1.56 2.90 5.66
CA TYR A 75 -1.00 1.54 5.66
C TYR A 75 -0.66 1.08 4.23
N LEU A 76 -1.59 1.26 3.30
CA LEU A 76 -1.37 0.87 1.91
C LEU A 76 -0.23 1.66 1.27
N GLN A 77 -0.16 2.96 1.57
CA GLN A 77 0.93 3.80 1.10
C GLN A 77 2.28 3.30 1.62
N GLY A 78 2.38 3.04 2.91
CA GLY A 78 3.59 2.53 3.54
C GLY A 78 3.99 1.17 2.98
N ALA A 79 3.03 0.26 2.80
CA ALA A 79 3.29 -1.06 2.24
C ALA A 79 3.83 -0.97 0.80
N ALA A 80 3.29 -0.07 -0.01
CA ALA A 80 3.79 0.17 -1.37
C ALA A 80 5.21 0.73 -1.35
N GLN A 81 5.49 1.66 -0.44
CA GLN A 81 6.84 2.23 -0.28
C GLN A 81 7.85 1.19 0.19
N MET A 82 7.42 0.22 1.00
CA MET A 82 8.27 -0.92 1.37
C MET A 82 8.65 -1.75 0.14
N LEU A 83 7.71 -2.03 -0.75
CA LEU A 83 8.02 -2.72 -2.01
C LEU A 83 9.01 -1.94 -2.88
N LEU A 84 8.94 -0.62 -2.85
CA LEU A 84 9.82 0.27 -3.61
C LEU A 84 11.17 0.50 -2.91
N LYS A 85 11.41 -0.15 -1.76
CA LYS A 85 12.62 0.00 -0.94
C LYS A 85 12.81 1.42 -0.40
N ASP A 86 11.74 2.21 -0.35
CA ASP A 86 11.76 3.54 0.24
C ASP A 86 11.32 3.45 1.71
N HIS A 87 12.22 2.90 2.53
CA HIS A 87 11.91 2.55 3.91
C HIS A 87 11.63 3.76 4.79
N GLU A 88 12.30 4.87 4.54
CA GLU A 88 12.10 6.11 5.29
C GLU A 88 10.70 6.69 5.08
N LYS A 89 10.25 6.78 3.82
CA LYS A 89 8.89 7.23 3.51
C LYS A 89 7.84 6.25 4.02
N ALA A 90 8.13 4.95 3.99
CA ALA A 90 7.23 3.95 4.57
C ALA A 90 7.04 4.17 6.07
N CYS A 91 8.11 4.44 6.81
CA CYS A 91 8.02 4.79 8.24
C CYS A 91 7.11 6.00 8.46
N ASP A 92 7.28 7.05 7.66
CA ASP A 92 6.46 8.26 7.77
C ASP A 92 4.98 7.96 7.53
N ALA A 93 4.66 7.17 6.51
CA ALA A 93 3.29 6.79 6.20
C ALA A 93 2.65 5.97 7.34
N PHE A 94 3.39 4.99 7.88
CA PHE A 94 2.90 4.18 9.00
C PHE A 94 2.71 5.01 10.27
N LEU A 95 3.61 5.96 10.54
CA LEU A 95 3.44 6.89 11.68
C LEU A 95 2.18 7.74 11.52
N ASP A 96 1.94 8.26 10.32
CA ASP A 96 0.72 9.03 10.05
C ASP A 96 -0.53 8.18 10.27
N GLY A 97 -0.50 6.91 9.85
CA GLY A 97 -1.60 5.98 10.09
C GLY A 97 -1.84 5.71 11.57
N LEU A 98 -0.77 5.56 12.36
CA LEU A 98 -0.88 5.35 13.81
C LEU A 98 -1.41 6.59 14.54
N LYS A 99 -1.15 7.80 14.05
CA LYS A 99 -1.74 9.02 14.62
C LYS A 99 -3.26 9.00 14.49
N LEU A 100 -3.78 8.40 13.42
CA LEU A 100 -5.23 8.27 13.20
C LEU A 100 -5.84 7.11 13.97
N ASP A 101 -5.10 6.03 14.14
CA ASP A 101 -5.56 4.81 14.82
C ASP A 101 -4.42 4.23 15.67
N PRO A 102 -4.18 4.81 16.87
CA PRO A 102 -3.02 4.45 17.70
C PRO A 102 -2.98 3.00 18.17
N SER A 103 -4.12 2.32 18.21
CA SER A 103 -4.21 0.93 18.66
C SER A 103 -4.14 -0.09 17.53
N ASN A 104 -3.86 0.35 16.32
CA ASN A 104 -3.81 -0.52 15.14
C ASN A 104 -2.53 -1.37 15.15
N ILE A 105 -2.68 -2.64 15.53
CA ILE A 105 -1.56 -3.59 15.67
C ILE A 105 -0.89 -3.86 14.32
N GLU A 106 -1.67 -3.93 13.24
CA GLU A 106 -1.14 -4.20 11.89
C GLU A 106 -0.20 -3.08 11.44
N ILE A 107 -0.61 -1.83 11.62
CA ILE A 107 0.22 -0.67 11.26
C ILE A 107 1.45 -0.59 12.17
N ASP A 108 1.27 -0.81 13.46
CA ASP A 108 2.38 -0.81 14.42
C ASP A 108 3.45 -1.83 14.03
N ARG A 109 3.04 -3.04 13.72
CA ARG A 109 3.96 -4.10 13.28
C ARG A 109 4.67 -3.71 11.99
N ALA A 110 3.94 -3.16 11.02
CA ALA A 110 4.50 -2.71 9.75
C ALA A 110 5.53 -1.58 9.95
N LEU A 111 5.27 -0.67 10.88
CA LEU A 111 6.21 0.39 11.23
C LEU A 111 7.54 -0.18 11.73
N TRP A 112 7.49 -1.14 12.65
CA TRP A 112 8.72 -1.71 13.19
C TRP A 112 9.52 -2.48 12.12
N GLU A 113 8.84 -3.17 11.21
CA GLU A 113 9.50 -3.80 10.06
C GLU A 113 10.19 -2.76 9.18
N ALA A 114 9.53 -1.63 8.92
CA ALA A 114 10.10 -0.54 8.14
C ALA A 114 11.31 0.09 8.83
N VAL A 115 11.24 0.28 10.15
CA VAL A 115 12.35 0.80 10.95
C VAL A 115 13.56 -0.15 10.86
N ASP A 116 13.34 -1.44 11.00
CA ASP A 116 14.41 -2.44 10.90
C ASP A 116 15.06 -2.44 9.52
N CYS A 117 14.26 -2.36 8.46
CA CYS A 117 14.76 -2.27 7.08
C CYS A 117 15.56 -0.98 6.86
N MET A 118 15.10 0.12 7.41
CA MET A 118 15.78 1.42 7.31
C MET A 118 17.14 1.36 7.99
N LYS A 119 17.21 0.79 9.20
CA LYS A 119 18.48 0.62 9.95
C LYS A 119 19.45 -0.26 9.20
N ALA A 120 18.98 -1.39 8.66
CA ALA A 120 19.81 -2.30 7.87
C ALA A 120 20.38 -1.63 6.62
N SER A 121 19.54 -0.82 5.94
CA SER A 121 19.96 -0.06 4.76
C SER A 121 21.03 0.98 5.09
N HIS A 122 20.88 1.70 6.20
CA HIS A 122 21.87 2.68 6.67
C HIS A 122 23.19 2.00 7.04
N ALA A 123 23.13 0.87 7.75
CA ALA A 123 24.33 0.11 8.12
C ALA A 123 25.09 -0.38 6.88
N ALA A 124 24.38 -0.88 5.89
CA ALA A 124 24.99 -1.33 4.62
C ALA A 124 25.68 -0.18 3.89
N LYS A 125 25.07 1.01 3.86
CA LYS A 125 25.66 2.21 3.26
C LYS A 125 26.91 2.65 4.00
N GLN A 126 26.91 2.60 5.33
CA GLN A 126 28.07 2.95 6.15
C GLN A 126 29.22 1.98 5.92
N LEU A 127 28.96 0.68 5.84
CA LEU A 127 29.99 -0.33 5.54
C LEU A 127 30.60 -0.13 4.16
N SER A 128 29.79 0.17 3.15
CA SER A 128 30.27 0.50 1.80
C SER A 128 31.15 1.73 1.80
N ALA A 129 30.75 2.79 2.51
CA ALA A 129 31.53 4.02 2.61
C ALA A 129 32.89 3.78 3.29
N VAL A 130 32.92 3.01 4.37
CA VAL A 130 34.15 2.64 5.06
C VAL A 130 35.08 1.81 4.16
N SER A 131 34.52 0.83 3.45
CA SER A 131 35.27 -0.01 2.52
C SER A 131 35.90 0.80 1.40
N LEU A 132 35.18 1.78 0.86
CA LEU A 132 35.70 2.66 -0.20
C LEU A 132 36.78 3.62 0.30
N ALA A 133 36.74 3.99 1.59
CA ALA A 133 37.71 4.88 2.20
C ALA A 133 39.05 4.20 2.49
N GLN A 134 39.12 2.86 2.51
CA GLN A 134 40.33 2.09 2.70
C GLN A 134 41.06 1.83 1.38
#